data_44faa7a50b6b68c6d55170fc60918116
#
_entry.id   44faa7a50b6b68c6d55170fc60918116
#
_cell.length_a   1.000
_cell.length_b   1.000
_cell.length_c   1.000
_cell.angle_alpha   90.00
_cell.angle_beta   90.00
_cell.angle_gamma   90.00
#
_symmetry.space_group_name_H-M   'P 1'
#
loop_
_entity.id
_entity.type
_entity.pdbx_description
1 polymer ?
#
loop_
_entity_poly.entity_id
_entity_poly.type
_entity_poly.pdbx_seq_one_letter_code
_entity_poly.pdbx_strand_id
1 'polypeptide(L)'
;MRRLPRLALAAALFAGALAGIPSLAFAGNLPAAIDGSVTVMHTNDIHGSYKYSYNASKGTGTVGFDGLAVLYSAQSSAPDLLLDAGDTFHGQSFATMSEGKSIAELMDTFYADGYDATTPGNHDWSYGADKLRTMTGYSTTGTPFAMLCANAKSTSGVWSSSITKTLDRTWEDSEDHSTFDYKIKVGVVGAMDESLESSLRADLVAGTSFSSAANAINAEAEQLRKEGCDVVVCIAHTLDAKTFATRLRGVDALITGHEHINLNEKVTGADGKTIHVVEAGSAFAEVGLLSIPYKYDTNGTETTDDDTVTVPADGSDEKLYTAKNVNDLLADPDKGSDYQSRLEAVRNKIKPLDEDFENESNKALGTSTTNYFYGEDAAGTHG
;
A
#
# COMPACT_ATOMS: atom_id res chain seq x y z
N MET A 1 -44.00 -3.04 -46.36
CA MET A 1 -43.17 -1.86 -46.28
C MET A 1 -43.97 -0.70 -45.68
N ARG A 2 -43.89 -0.46 -44.39
CA ARG A 2 -44.49 0.73 -43.79
C ARG A 2 -43.44 1.30 -42.80
N ARG A 3 -42.99 2.53 -43.08
CA ARG A 3 -42.12 3.30 -42.26
C ARG A 3 -42.92 3.90 -41.10
N LEU A 4 -42.44 3.71 -39.84
CA LEU A 4 -42.96 4.39 -38.66
C LEU A 4 -42.14 5.71 -38.44
N PRO A 5 -42.78 6.78 -37.97
CA PRO A 5 -42.13 8.09 -37.86
C PRO A 5 -41.33 8.20 -36.56
N ARG A 6 -40.22 8.94 -36.66
CA ARG A 6 -39.41 9.36 -35.51
C ARG A 6 -40.15 10.44 -34.74
N LEU A 7 -40.45 10.18 -33.46
CA LEU A 7 -40.86 11.22 -32.51
C LEU A 7 -39.59 11.99 -32.09
N ALA A 8 -39.59 13.27 -32.40
CA ALA A 8 -38.65 14.23 -31.84
C ALA A 8 -39.17 14.65 -30.46
N LEU A 9 -38.37 14.35 -29.42
CA LEU A 9 -38.63 14.83 -28.06
C LEU A 9 -38.02 16.23 -27.92
N ALA A 10 -38.85 17.23 -27.85
CA ALA A 10 -38.45 18.63 -27.60
C ALA A 10 -37.98 18.75 -26.13
N ALA A 11 -36.71 19.08 -25.94
CA ALA A 11 -36.19 19.48 -24.63
C ALA A 11 -36.67 20.92 -24.31
N ALA A 12 -37.59 21.07 -23.40
CA ALA A 12 -37.94 22.34 -22.82
C ALA A 12 -36.83 22.76 -21.84
N LEU A 13 -36.10 23.80 -22.21
CA LEU A 13 -35.20 24.54 -21.34
C LEU A 13 -35.99 25.26 -20.27
N PHE A 14 -36.06 24.69 -19.07
CA PHE A 14 -36.45 25.44 -17.87
C PHE A 14 -35.22 26.23 -17.38
N ALA A 15 -35.16 27.52 -17.72
CA ALA A 15 -34.32 28.46 -17.01
C ALA A 15 -34.97 28.76 -15.66
N GLY A 16 -34.75 27.83 -14.69
CA GLY A 16 -35.06 28.12 -13.30
C GLY A 16 -33.91 28.93 -12.73
N ALA A 17 -34.20 30.17 -12.28
CA ALA A 17 -33.28 30.93 -11.45
C ALA A 17 -32.90 30.06 -10.24
N LEU A 18 -31.62 29.71 -10.13
CA LEU A 18 -31.02 29.24 -8.89
C LEU A 18 -31.06 30.43 -7.93
N ALA A 19 -32.19 30.59 -7.20
CA ALA A 19 -32.16 31.26 -5.93
C ALA A 19 -31.18 30.49 -5.07
N GLY A 20 -30.07 31.11 -4.66
CA GLY A 20 -29.10 30.51 -3.78
C GLY A 20 -29.85 29.94 -2.58
N ILE A 21 -29.70 28.63 -2.39
CA ILE A 21 -30.04 27.97 -1.13
C ILE A 21 -29.14 28.69 -0.12
N PRO A 22 -29.67 29.40 0.88
CA PRO A 22 -28.80 29.92 1.92
C PRO A 22 -28.07 28.71 2.50
N SER A 23 -26.74 28.72 2.53
CA SER A 23 -25.97 27.78 3.35
C SER A 23 -26.59 27.89 4.74
N LEU A 24 -27.15 26.80 5.24
CA LEU A 24 -27.59 26.75 6.63
C LEU A 24 -26.33 27.06 7.43
N ALA A 25 -26.30 28.22 8.07
CA ALA A 25 -25.21 28.56 8.97
C ALA A 25 -25.12 27.43 10.00
N PHE A 26 -23.93 26.92 10.22
CA PHE A 26 -23.66 25.94 11.24
C PHE A 26 -24.14 26.45 12.58
N ALA A 27 -25.15 25.81 13.19
CA ALA A 27 -25.76 26.26 14.43
C ALA A 27 -25.01 25.73 15.67
N GLY A 28 -24.05 24.81 15.47
CA GLY A 28 -23.25 24.21 16.53
C GLY A 28 -22.03 25.04 16.91
N ASN A 29 -21.45 24.74 18.05
CA ASN A 29 -20.17 25.30 18.46
C ASN A 29 -19.04 24.51 17.78
N LEU A 30 -18.60 24.94 16.60
CA LEU A 30 -17.44 24.35 15.95
C LEU A 30 -16.23 24.46 16.90
N PRO A 31 -15.55 23.34 17.26
CA PRO A 31 -14.40 23.42 18.13
C PRO A 31 -13.26 24.14 17.41
N ALA A 32 -12.43 24.87 18.16
CA ALA A 32 -11.26 25.55 17.58
C ALA A 32 -10.27 24.58 16.93
N ALA A 33 -10.29 23.30 17.34
CA ALA A 33 -9.51 22.26 16.70
C ALA A 33 -10.24 20.90 16.74
N ILE A 34 -10.08 20.12 15.67
CA ILE A 34 -10.60 18.76 15.52
C ILE A 34 -9.41 17.78 15.54
N ASP A 35 -9.43 16.82 16.46
CA ASP A 35 -8.46 15.74 16.49
C ASP A 35 -8.91 14.62 15.53
N GLY A 36 -7.99 14.13 14.71
CA GLY A 36 -8.23 13.04 13.79
C GLY A 36 -6.96 12.21 13.54
N SER A 37 -7.07 11.20 12.69
CA SER A 37 -5.91 10.43 12.26
C SER A 37 -6.00 10.04 10.78
N VAL A 38 -4.84 9.91 10.14
CA VAL A 38 -4.66 9.20 8.88
C VAL A 38 -4.24 7.78 9.22
N THR A 39 -4.97 6.79 8.69
CA THR A 39 -4.72 5.37 8.92
C THR A 39 -4.11 4.74 7.67
N VAL A 40 -2.97 4.08 7.82
CA VAL A 40 -2.24 3.42 6.73
C VAL A 40 -2.09 1.94 7.07
N MET A 41 -2.74 1.09 6.30
CA MET A 41 -2.43 -0.35 6.34
C MET A 41 -1.23 -0.59 5.42
N HIS A 42 -0.29 -1.44 5.84
CA HIS A 42 0.93 -1.63 5.05
C HIS A 42 1.50 -3.04 5.10
N THR A 43 2.23 -3.36 4.05
CA THR A 43 3.03 -4.57 3.88
C THR A 43 4.44 -4.21 3.42
N ASN A 44 5.35 -5.16 3.54
CA ASN A 44 6.70 -5.13 3.00
C ASN A 44 7.21 -6.57 2.87
N ASP A 45 8.20 -6.79 2.01
CA ASP A 45 8.93 -8.06 1.89
C ASP A 45 8.01 -9.28 1.81
N ILE A 46 6.89 -9.18 1.08
CA ILE A 46 5.97 -10.31 0.96
C ILE A 46 6.54 -11.45 0.11
N HIS A 47 7.54 -11.16 -0.73
CA HIS A 47 8.31 -12.14 -1.51
C HIS A 47 7.46 -13.18 -2.22
N GLY A 48 6.34 -12.74 -2.81
CA GLY A 48 5.43 -13.61 -3.54
C GLY A 48 4.57 -14.52 -2.67
N SER A 49 4.54 -14.32 -1.35
CA SER A 49 3.57 -14.95 -0.47
C SER A 49 2.18 -14.36 -0.76
N TYR A 50 1.14 -15.21 -0.90
CA TYR A 50 -0.13 -14.72 -1.43
C TYR A 50 -1.38 -15.29 -0.77
N LYS A 51 -1.28 -16.43 -0.11
CA LYS A 51 -2.42 -17.16 0.48
C LYS A 51 -2.38 -17.18 1.99
N TYR A 52 -3.54 -16.98 2.61
CA TYR A 52 -3.72 -17.19 4.04
C TYR A 52 -3.50 -18.65 4.42
N SER A 53 -2.69 -18.82 5.45
CA SER A 53 -2.52 -20.10 6.14
C SER A 53 -2.29 -19.86 7.64
N TYR A 54 -2.79 -20.74 8.48
CA TYR A 54 -2.53 -20.69 9.92
C TYR A 54 -2.33 -22.07 10.51
N ASN A 55 -1.23 -22.25 11.22
CA ASN A 55 -0.94 -23.47 11.96
C ASN A 55 -1.14 -23.20 13.45
N ALA A 56 -2.29 -23.59 13.99
CA ALA A 56 -2.65 -23.34 15.39
C ALA A 56 -1.69 -23.99 16.40
N SER A 57 -1.07 -25.14 16.05
CA SER A 57 -0.13 -25.83 16.95
C SER A 57 1.22 -25.11 17.08
N LYS A 58 1.61 -24.35 16.06
CA LYS A 58 2.85 -23.56 16.05
C LYS A 58 2.62 -22.08 16.31
N GLY A 59 1.37 -21.61 16.22
CA GLY A 59 1.03 -20.19 16.33
C GLY A 59 1.55 -19.33 15.15
N THR A 60 1.88 -19.95 14.01
CA THR A 60 2.49 -19.28 12.85
C THR A 60 1.65 -19.47 11.60
N GLY A 61 1.84 -18.57 10.63
CA GLY A 61 1.13 -18.63 9.35
C GLY A 61 1.46 -17.45 8.47
N THR A 62 0.77 -17.36 7.35
CA THR A 62 0.84 -16.28 6.37
C THR A 62 -0.50 -15.57 6.33
N VAL A 63 -0.52 -14.25 6.34
CA VAL A 63 -1.74 -13.46 6.19
C VAL A 63 -2.29 -13.62 4.77
N GLY A 64 -1.46 -13.45 3.75
CA GLY A 64 -1.87 -13.50 2.36
C GLY A 64 -2.87 -12.43 1.97
N PHE A 65 -3.19 -12.32 0.67
CA PHE A 65 -4.17 -11.33 0.20
C PHE A 65 -5.58 -11.61 0.68
N ASP A 66 -5.96 -12.88 0.81
CA ASP A 66 -7.28 -13.29 1.31
C ASP A 66 -7.45 -12.98 2.81
N GLY A 67 -6.41 -13.17 3.62
CA GLY A 67 -6.39 -12.75 5.02
C GLY A 67 -6.30 -11.22 5.17
N LEU A 68 -5.54 -10.53 4.32
CA LEU A 68 -5.49 -9.07 4.29
C LEU A 68 -6.87 -8.46 4.07
N ALA A 69 -7.68 -9.02 3.17
CA ALA A 69 -9.06 -8.56 2.95
C ALA A 69 -9.94 -8.70 4.20
N VAL A 70 -9.74 -9.76 4.98
CA VAL A 70 -10.41 -9.94 6.28
C VAL A 70 -9.97 -8.85 7.27
N LEU A 71 -8.66 -8.64 7.42
CA LEU A 71 -8.11 -7.62 8.33
C LEU A 71 -8.58 -6.21 7.94
N TYR A 72 -8.56 -5.90 6.64
CA TYR A 72 -9.02 -4.61 6.11
C TYR A 72 -10.50 -4.37 6.46
N SER A 73 -11.36 -5.36 6.22
CA SER A 73 -12.79 -5.25 6.49
C SER A 73 -13.14 -5.26 7.99
N ALA A 74 -12.24 -5.71 8.85
CA ALA A 74 -12.43 -5.75 10.29
C ALA A 74 -12.14 -4.41 10.99
N GLN A 75 -11.58 -3.43 10.28
CA GLN A 75 -11.34 -2.11 10.84
C GLN A 75 -12.68 -1.38 11.06
N SER A 76 -12.73 -0.49 12.04
CA SER A 76 -13.93 0.32 12.35
C SER A 76 -14.32 1.25 11.19
N SER A 77 -13.33 1.70 10.45
CA SER A 77 -13.45 2.37 9.15
C SER A 77 -12.39 1.80 8.21
N ALA A 78 -12.63 1.85 6.90
CA ALA A 78 -11.61 1.46 5.93
C ALA A 78 -10.33 2.27 6.16
N PRO A 79 -9.15 1.63 6.16
CA PRO A 79 -7.88 2.36 6.16
C PRO A 79 -7.82 3.38 5.02
N ASP A 80 -7.27 4.56 5.30
CA ASP A 80 -7.20 5.65 4.33
C ASP A 80 -6.27 5.34 3.16
N LEU A 81 -5.21 4.59 3.44
CA LEU A 81 -4.21 4.14 2.47
C LEU A 81 -3.85 2.68 2.72
N LEU A 82 -3.51 1.99 1.62
CA LEU A 82 -2.85 0.69 1.65
C LEU A 82 -1.55 0.78 0.84
N LEU A 83 -0.43 0.63 1.52
CA LEU A 83 0.92 0.85 0.98
C LEU A 83 1.79 -0.40 1.11
N ASP A 84 2.79 -0.51 0.24
CA ASP A 84 3.78 -1.58 0.30
C ASP A 84 5.20 -1.02 0.16
N ALA A 85 6.15 -1.56 0.94
CA ALA A 85 7.52 -1.05 0.98
C ALA A 85 8.53 -1.94 0.25
N GLY A 86 8.08 -2.70 -0.75
CA GLY A 86 8.94 -3.42 -1.71
C GLY A 86 9.30 -4.85 -1.34
N ASP A 87 10.10 -5.46 -2.20
CA ASP A 87 10.41 -6.90 -2.24
C ASP A 87 9.16 -7.76 -2.31
N THR A 88 8.29 -7.38 -3.23
CA THR A 88 6.93 -7.87 -3.35
C THR A 88 6.79 -8.92 -4.46
N PHE A 89 7.33 -8.63 -5.65
CA PHE A 89 7.04 -9.37 -6.89
C PHE A 89 7.94 -10.57 -7.13
N HIS A 90 9.02 -10.74 -6.35
CA HIS A 90 9.99 -11.82 -6.52
C HIS A 90 10.24 -12.56 -5.21
N GLY A 91 10.33 -13.91 -5.29
CA GLY A 91 10.61 -14.78 -4.14
C GLY A 91 10.04 -16.16 -4.34
N GLN A 92 8.84 -16.44 -3.86
CA GLN A 92 8.21 -17.77 -4.01
C GLN A 92 7.90 -18.09 -5.48
N SER A 93 7.83 -19.40 -5.77
CA SER A 93 7.64 -19.91 -7.14
C SER A 93 6.39 -19.36 -7.83
N PHE A 94 5.31 -19.13 -7.09
CA PHE A 94 4.09 -18.52 -7.62
C PHE A 94 4.36 -17.14 -8.25
N ALA A 95 5.17 -16.31 -7.59
CA ALA A 95 5.57 -15.01 -8.13
C ALA A 95 6.61 -15.15 -9.24
N THR A 96 7.65 -15.96 -9.03
CA THR A 96 8.77 -16.04 -9.98
C THR A 96 8.39 -16.68 -11.31
N MET A 97 7.50 -17.67 -11.33
CA MET A 97 7.04 -18.29 -12.57
C MET A 97 6.15 -17.38 -13.43
N SER A 98 5.43 -16.46 -12.81
CA SER A 98 4.66 -15.44 -13.50
C SER A 98 5.47 -14.15 -13.74
N GLU A 99 6.75 -14.13 -13.35
CA GLU A 99 7.62 -12.95 -13.36
C GLU A 99 6.96 -11.74 -12.67
N GLY A 100 6.34 -11.99 -11.49
CA GLY A 100 5.68 -11.01 -10.64
C GLY A 100 4.24 -10.67 -11.02
N LYS A 101 3.78 -11.07 -12.22
CA LYS A 101 2.47 -10.70 -12.74
C LYS A 101 1.32 -11.09 -11.81
N SER A 102 1.32 -12.34 -11.30
CA SER A 102 0.23 -12.83 -10.45
C SER A 102 0.10 -12.04 -9.15
N ILE A 103 1.22 -11.59 -8.58
CA ILE A 103 1.22 -10.74 -7.37
C ILE A 103 0.70 -9.34 -7.72
N ALA A 104 1.16 -8.74 -8.83
CA ALA A 104 0.70 -7.43 -9.27
C ALA A 104 -0.82 -7.40 -9.53
N GLU A 105 -1.37 -8.46 -10.13
CA GLU A 105 -2.80 -8.61 -10.35
C GLU A 105 -3.58 -8.72 -9.03
N LEU A 106 -3.04 -9.44 -8.04
CA LEU A 106 -3.64 -9.52 -6.71
C LEU A 106 -3.59 -8.18 -5.97
N MET A 107 -2.51 -7.42 -6.06
CA MET A 107 -2.39 -6.08 -5.47
C MET A 107 -3.46 -5.12 -5.99
N ASP A 108 -3.77 -5.18 -7.29
CA ASP A 108 -4.80 -4.34 -7.90
C ASP A 108 -6.23 -4.77 -7.54
N THR A 109 -6.45 -6.07 -7.27
CA THR A 109 -7.81 -6.64 -7.30
C THR A 109 -8.27 -7.32 -6.03
N PHE A 110 -7.40 -7.52 -5.03
CA PHE A 110 -7.77 -8.32 -3.84
C PHE A 110 -8.96 -7.73 -3.08
N TYR A 111 -9.08 -6.39 -3.03
CA TYR A 111 -10.18 -5.65 -2.42
C TYR A 111 -10.61 -4.50 -3.34
N ALA A 112 -11.68 -3.76 -2.98
CA ALA A 112 -12.38 -2.80 -3.85
C ALA A 112 -11.47 -1.84 -4.62
N ASP A 113 -10.44 -1.28 -3.94
CA ASP A 113 -9.53 -0.29 -4.52
C ASP A 113 -8.07 -0.78 -4.63
N GLY A 114 -7.77 -2.01 -4.16
CA GLY A 114 -6.41 -2.56 -4.18
C GLY A 114 -5.42 -1.75 -3.32
N TYR A 115 -4.13 -1.84 -3.66
CA TYR A 115 -3.09 -1.01 -3.07
C TYR A 115 -3.09 0.39 -3.72
N ASP A 116 -2.79 1.43 -2.91
CA ASP A 116 -2.60 2.79 -3.44
C ASP A 116 -1.21 2.95 -4.08
N ALA A 117 -0.16 2.44 -3.42
CA ALA A 117 1.20 2.52 -3.92
C ALA A 117 2.13 1.45 -3.34
N THR A 118 3.22 1.18 -4.09
CA THR A 118 4.39 0.42 -3.64
C THR A 118 5.67 1.15 -4.06
N THR A 119 6.80 0.79 -3.45
CA THR A 119 8.15 1.11 -3.92
C THR A 119 8.89 -0.16 -4.27
N PRO A 120 9.80 -0.20 -5.26
CA PRO A 120 10.56 -1.41 -5.53
C PRO A 120 11.58 -1.69 -4.43
N GLY A 121 11.67 -2.96 -4.00
CA GLY A 121 12.82 -3.49 -3.28
C GLY A 121 13.89 -4.04 -4.22
N ASN A 122 15.03 -4.49 -3.70
CA ASN A 122 16.12 -4.97 -4.53
C ASN A 122 15.77 -6.27 -5.31
N HIS A 123 14.94 -7.14 -4.76
CA HIS A 123 14.50 -8.36 -5.45
C HIS A 123 13.53 -8.08 -6.60
N ASP A 124 12.77 -7.00 -6.56
CA ASP A 124 11.78 -6.66 -7.58
C ASP A 124 12.42 -6.34 -8.95
N TRP A 125 13.69 -5.90 -8.94
CA TRP A 125 14.46 -5.65 -10.18
C TRP A 125 14.89 -6.93 -10.90
N SER A 126 14.65 -8.12 -10.33
CA SER A 126 15.07 -9.40 -10.90
C SER A 126 14.49 -9.72 -12.28
N TYR A 127 13.41 -9.05 -12.66
CA TYR A 127 12.80 -9.18 -14.00
C TYR A 127 13.21 -8.07 -14.98
N GLY A 128 14.06 -7.15 -14.55
CA GLY A 128 14.50 -6.00 -15.32
C GLY A 128 13.63 -4.75 -15.14
N ALA A 129 14.26 -3.59 -15.29
CA ALA A 129 13.66 -2.29 -15.05
C ALA A 129 12.41 -2.02 -15.91
N ASP A 130 12.42 -2.46 -17.18
CA ASP A 130 11.30 -2.25 -18.10
C ASP A 130 10.07 -3.05 -17.68
N LYS A 131 10.27 -4.30 -17.26
CA LYS A 131 9.19 -5.15 -16.79
C LYS A 131 8.62 -4.65 -15.46
N LEU A 132 9.49 -4.30 -14.51
CA LEU A 132 9.07 -3.78 -13.21
C LEU A 132 8.16 -2.55 -13.36
N ARG A 133 8.47 -1.62 -14.28
CA ARG A 133 7.61 -0.46 -14.56
C ARG A 133 6.22 -0.83 -15.12
N THR A 134 6.07 -1.99 -15.72
CA THR A 134 4.79 -2.45 -16.27
C THR A 134 3.92 -3.21 -15.28
N MET A 135 4.40 -3.47 -14.04
CA MET A 135 3.64 -4.20 -13.02
C MET A 135 2.31 -3.54 -12.67
N THR A 136 2.22 -2.21 -12.76
CA THR A 136 0.99 -1.45 -12.45
C THR A 136 -0.11 -1.53 -13.53
N GLY A 137 0.06 -2.31 -14.57
CA GLY A 137 -0.86 -2.35 -15.71
C GLY A 137 -1.49 -3.72 -15.97
N TYR A 138 -1.38 -4.67 -15.06
CA TYR A 138 -1.88 -6.02 -15.30
C TYR A 138 -3.37 -6.20 -14.99
N SER A 139 -3.92 -5.41 -14.08
CA SER A 139 -5.35 -5.49 -13.79
C SER A 139 -6.17 -4.79 -14.87
N THR A 140 -7.24 -5.45 -15.31
CA THR A 140 -8.25 -4.89 -16.23
C THR A 140 -9.50 -4.42 -15.49
N THR A 141 -9.60 -4.64 -14.19
CA THR A 141 -10.82 -4.44 -13.39
C THR A 141 -10.62 -3.60 -12.13
N GLY A 142 -9.37 -3.44 -11.67
CA GLY A 142 -9.02 -2.65 -10.49
C GLY A 142 -8.47 -1.26 -10.84
N THR A 143 -8.23 -0.46 -9.82
CA THR A 143 -7.43 0.76 -9.94
C THR A 143 -5.97 0.36 -9.83
N PRO A 144 -5.12 0.60 -10.85
CA PRO A 144 -3.71 0.27 -10.77
C PRO A 144 -3.04 1.01 -9.61
N PHE A 145 -2.28 0.28 -8.80
CA PHE A 145 -1.43 0.92 -7.78
C PHE A 145 -0.32 1.73 -8.43
N ALA A 146 0.18 2.74 -7.74
CA ALA A 146 1.35 3.48 -8.20
C ALA A 146 2.65 2.79 -7.75
N MET A 147 3.64 2.66 -8.68
CA MET A 147 4.99 2.26 -8.31
C MET A 147 5.87 3.50 -8.20
N LEU A 148 6.36 3.79 -6.99
CA LEU A 148 7.06 5.02 -6.64
C LEU A 148 8.55 4.77 -6.46
N CYS A 149 9.40 5.48 -7.19
CA CYS A 149 10.85 5.44 -6.99
C CYS A 149 11.50 6.79 -7.34
N ALA A 150 11.47 7.73 -6.41
CA ALA A 150 11.89 9.13 -6.61
C ALA A 150 13.37 9.27 -6.99
N ASN A 151 14.22 8.32 -6.59
CA ASN A 151 15.66 8.37 -6.84
C ASN A 151 16.12 7.55 -8.05
N ALA A 152 15.23 6.80 -8.71
CA ALA A 152 15.57 6.06 -9.92
C ALA A 152 15.40 6.92 -11.18
N LYS A 153 16.41 6.92 -12.04
CA LYS A 153 16.39 7.54 -13.37
C LYS A 153 16.67 6.49 -14.42
N SER A 154 15.80 6.38 -15.40
CA SER A 154 15.96 5.43 -16.50
C SER A 154 15.96 6.12 -17.85
N THR A 155 16.75 5.60 -18.79
CA THR A 155 16.78 6.06 -20.19
C THR A 155 15.56 5.59 -21.00
N SER A 156 14.85 4.58 -20.50
CA SER A 156 13.71 3.94 -21.20
C SER A 156 12.34 4.33 -20.64
N GLY A 157 12.26 5.15 -19.59
CA GLY A 157 10.99 5.61 -19.01
C GLY A 157 11.15 6.39 -17.73
N VAL A 158 10.04 6.94 -17.23
CA VAL A 158 9.99 7.74 -16.03
C VAL A 158 9.44 6.90 -14.88
N TRP A 159 10.04 7.01 -13.70
CA TRP A 159 9.49 6.51 -12.44
C TRP A 159 8.66 7.61 -11.79
N SER A 160 7.50 7.25 -11.26
CA SER A 160 6.74 8.18 -10.41
C SER A 160 7.48 8.39 -9.10
N SER A 161 7.53 9.63 -8.62
CA SER A 161 8.17 9.95 -7.34
C SER A 161 7.19 9.83 -6.18
N SER A 162 5.93 10.25 -6.41
CA SER A 162 4.91 10.38 -5.38
C SER A 162 3.49 10.28 -5.94
N ILE A 163 2.54 10.12 -5.03
CA ILE A 163 1.10 10.34 -5.26
C ILE A 163 0.53 11.24 -4.18
N THR A 164 -0.65 11.79 -4.43
CA THR A 164 -1.45 12.49 -3.42
C THR A 164 -2.85 11.90 -3.34
N LYS A 165 -3.41 11.87 -2.12
CA LYS A 165 -4.80 11.46 -1.85
C LYS A 165 -5.46 12.49 -0.96
N THR A 166 -6.65 12.95 -1.34
CA THR A 166 -7.45 13.83 -0.51
C THR A 166 -8.50 13.01 0.22
N LEU A 167 -8.53 13.14 1.52
CA LEU A 167 -9.44 12.43 2.41
C LEU A 167 -10.56 13.39 2.82
N ASP A 168 -11.79 13.03 2.49
CA ASP A 168 -12.96 13.73 2.99
C ASP A 168 -13.21 13.32 4.44
N ARG A 169 -13.46 14.28 5.31
CA ARG A 169 -13.69 14.12 6.74
C ARG A 169 -14.92 14.88 7.16
N THR A 170 -15.65 14.33 8.13
CA THR A 170 -16.80 14.97 8.74
C THR A 170 -16.63 14.94 10.24
N TRP A 171 -16.72 16.09 10.87
CA TRP A 171 -16.89 16.23 12.31
C TRP A 171 -18.38 16.38 12.62
N GLU A 172 -18.85 15.78 13.69
CA GLU A 172 -20.23 15.85 14.15
C GLU A 172 -20.25 16.33 15.59
N ASP A 173 -21.07 17.34 15.88
CA ASP A 173 -21.34 17.80 17.23
C ASP A 173 -22.12 16.74 18.00
N SER A 174 -21.67 16.41 19.21
CA SER A 174 -22.27 15.35 20.04
C SER A 174 -23.62 15.75 20.67
N GLU A 175 -23.96 17.05 20.69
CA GLU A 175 -25.17 17.56 21.33
C GLU A 175 -26.31 17.76 20.32
N ASP A 176 -26.03 18.43 19.22
CA ASP A 176 -27.06 18.82 18.25
C ASP A 176 -26.95 18.09 16.89
N HIS A 177 -25.93 17.21 16.71
CA HIS A 177 -25.67 16.46 15.49
C HIS A 177 -25.39 17.31 14.25
N SER A 178 -25.05 18.57 14.43
CA SER A 178 -24.57 19.40 13.32
C SER A 178 -23.21 18.87 12.83
N THR A 179 -22.95 18.99 11.52
CA THR A 179 -21.75 18.41 10.90
C THR A 179 -20.91 19.50 10.22
N PHE A 180 -19.59 19.32 10.28
CA PHE A 180 -18.63 20.15 9.58
C PHE A 180 -17.73 19.25 8.70
N ASP A 181 -17.75 19.50 7.39
CA ASP A 181 -16.95 18.76 6.42
C ASP A 181 -15.63 19.48 6.15
N TYR A 182 -14.54 18.73 6.21
CA TYR A 182 -13.19 19.22 5.94
C TYR A 182 -12.36 18.19 5.16
N LYS A 183 -11.16 18.56 4.76
CA LYS A 183 -10.30 17.70 3.95
C LYS A 183 -8.91 17.61 4.53
N ILE A 184 -8.32 16.43 4.43
CA ILE A 184 -6.91 16.17 4.73
C ILE A 184 -6.24 15.70 3.45
N LYS A 185 -5.17 16.36 3.04
CA LYS A 185 -4.39 15.97 1.88
C LYS A 185 -3.15 15.20 2.30
N VAL A 186 -3.03 13.96 1.85
CA VAL A 186 -1.89 13.08 2.14
C VAL A 186 -1.02 12.97 0.91
N GLY A 187 0.31 13.13 1.08
CA GLY A 187 1.31 12.82 0.08
C GLY A 187 2.02 11.51 0.43
N VAL A 188 2.30 10.69 -0.58
CA VAL A 188 3.11 9.47 -0.43
C VAL A 188 4.30 9.57 -1.38
N VAL A 189 5.52 9.42 -0.87
CA VAL A 189 6.77 9.39 -1.64
C VAL A 189 7.43 8.04 -1.51
N GLY A 190 7.98 7.49 -2.61
CA GLY A 190 8.66 6.19 -2.60
C GLY A 190 10.10 6.26 -3.07
N ALA A 191 10.99 5.39 -2.53
CA ALA A 191 12.37 5.25 -2.97
C ALA A 191 12.98 3.90 -2.57
N MET A 192 14.03 3.48 -3.27
CA MET A 192 14.93 2.39 -2.87
C MET A 192 16.29 2.97 -2.47
N ASP A 193 16.84 2.54 -1.33
CA ASP A 193 18.16 2.99 -0.88
C ASP A 193 19.23 2.69 -1.96
N GLU A 194 19.98 3.70 -2.36
CA GLU A 194 21.04 3.60 -3.35
C GLU A 194 22.15 2.60 -2.98
N SER A 195 22.33 2.29 -1.71
CA SER A 195 23.29 1.28 -1.25
C SER A 195 22.92 -0.14 -1.72
N LEU A 196 21.64 -0.40 -1.99
CA LEU A 196 21.15 -1.67 -2.49
C LEU A 196 21.43 -1.87 -3.98
N GLU A 197 21.85 -0.84 -4.72
CA GLU A 197 22.23 -0.95 -6.15
C GLU A 197 23.30 -2.04 -6.37
N SER A 198 24.22 -2.21 -5.43
CA SER A 198 25.26 -3.22 -5.51
C SER A 198 24.77 -4.68 -5.47
N SER A 199 23.54 -4.91 -4.98
CA SER A 199 22.87 -6.22 -4.97
C SER A 199 22.14 -6.54 -6.28
N LEU A 200 21.99 -5.55 -7.18
CA LEU A 200 21.26 -5.70 -8.42
C LEU A 200 22.16 -6.30 -9.52
N ARG A 201 21.56 -7.08 -10.39
CA ARG A 201 22.23 -7.52 -11.61
C ARG A 201 22.32 -6.38 -12.62
N ALA A 202 23.55 -5.99 -12.97
CA ALA A 202 23.81 -4.85 -13.83
C ALA A 202 23.13 -4.92 -15.22
N ASP A 203 22.95 -6.14 -15.77
CA ASP A 203 22.27 -6.35 -17.05
C ASP A 203 20.76 -6.08 -16.96
N LEU A 204 20.13 -6.32 -15.79
CA LEU A 204 18.70 -6.12 -15.57
C LEU A 204 18.33 -4.66 -15.28
N VAL A 205 19.29 -3.88 -14.78
CA VAL A 205 19.10 -2.45 -14.49
C VAL A 205 19.84 -1.55 -15.47
N ALA A 206 20.30 -2.10 -16.62
CA ALA A 206 21.02 -1.35 -17.63
C ALA A 206 20.23 -0.11 -18.07
N GLY A 207 20.89 1.06 -18.05
CA GLY A 207 20.24 2.35 -18.35
C GLY A 207 19.42 2.94 -17.20
N THR A 208 19.41 2.33 -16.03
CA THR A 208 18.86 2.89 -14.80
C THR A 208 20.00 3.29 -13.86
N SER A 209 19.87 4.40 -13.17
CA SER A 209 20.80 4.88 -12.16
C SER A 209 20.02 5.34 -10.92
N PHE A 210 20.63 5.17 -9.77
CA PHE A 210 20.04 5.56 -8.49
C PHE A 210 20.82 6.74 -7.90
N SER A 211 20.11 7.83 -7.59
CA SER A 211 20.68 8.93 -6.81
C SER A 211 20.41 8.68 -5.32
N SER A 212 20.93 9.57 -4.45
CA SER A 212 20.64 9.46 -3.02
C SER A 212 19.14 9.46 -2.74
N ALA A 213 18.65 8.35 -2.16
CA ALA A 213 17.24 8.15 -1.82
C ALA A 213 16.77 9.21 -0.82
N ALA A 214 17.55 9.46 0.24
CA ALA A 214 17.20 10.48 1.24
C ALA A 214 17.09 11.88 0.62
N ASN A 215 17.98 12.25 -0.30
CA ASN A 215 17.90 13.56 -0.97
C ASN A 215 16.69 13.65 -1.91
N ALA A 216 16.38 12.59 -2.63
CA ALA A 216 15.21 12.56 -3.51
C ALA A 216 13.90 12.63 -2.71
N ILE A 217 13.78 11.84 -1.63
CA ILE A 217 12.63 11.90 -0.72
C ILE A 217 12.48 13.32 -0.13
N ASN A 218 13.56 13.93 0.35
CA ASN A 218 13.52 15.27 0.93
C ASN A 218 13.04 16.33 -0.06
N ALA A 219 13.48 16.25 -1.32
CA ALA A 219 13.05 17.17 -2.37
C ALA A 219 11.57 16.98 -2.71
N GLU A 220 11.12 15.73 -2.81
CA GLU A 220 9.73 15.40 -3.11
C GLU A 220 8.81 15.75 -1.95
N ALA A 221 9.20 15.45 -0.69
CA ALA A 221 8.44 15.83 0.49
C ALA A 221 8.25 17.36 0.59
N GLU A 222 9.31 18.13 0.28
CA GLU A 222 9.21 19.58 0.20
C GLU A 222 8.22 20.04 -0.89
N GLN A 223 8.21 19.37 -2.03
CA GLN A 223 7.25 19.66 -3.11
C GLN A 223 5.82 19.31 -2.69
N LEU A 224 5.59 18.13 -2.10
CA LEU A 224 4.28 17.73 -1.58
C LEU A 224 3.74 18.71 -0.54
N ARG A 225 4.60 19.21 0.36
CA ARG A 225 4.21 20.24 1.34
C ARG A 225 3.82 21.57 0.67
N LYS A 226 4.55 21.99 -0.38
CA LYS A 226 4.20 23.17 -1.18
C LYS A 226 2.86 23.00 -1.93
N GLU A 227 2.52 21.78 -2.30
CA GLU A 227 1.25 21.42 -2.93
C GLU A 227 0.09 21.32 -1.91
N GLY A 228 0.37 21.58 -0.63
CA GLY A 228 -0.61 21.58 0.45
C GLY A 228 -0.89 20.21 1.03
N CYS A 229 0.05 19.25 0.96
CA CYS A 229 -0.10 18.00 1.70
C CYS A 229 0.09 18.24 3.20
N ASP A 230 -0.92 17.86 3.97
CA ASP A 230 -0.98 17.98 5.43
C ASP A 230 -0.18 16.89 6.14
N VAL A 231 -0.19 15.69 5.56
CA VAL A 231 0.56 14.51 6.03
C VAL A 231 1.42 13.99 4.88
N VAL A 232 2.68 13.66 5.15
CA VAL A 232 3.57 13.04 4.15
C VAL A 232 4.10 11.72 4.70
N VAL A 233 3.78 10.64 4.00
CA VAL A 233 4.23 9.28 4.28
C VAL A 233 5.32 8.89 3.27
N CYS A 234 6.40 8.32 3.74
CA CYS A 234 7.45 7.74 2.91
C CYS A 234 7.33 6.22 2.94
N ILE A 235 7.39 5.57 1.77
CA ILE A 235 7.65 4.14 1.64
C ILE A 235 9.05 3.96 1.08
N ALA A 236 9.94 3.27 1.80
CA ALA A 236 11.31 3.12 1.33
C ALA A 236 11.87 1.74 1.64
N HIS A 237 12.43 1.10 0.63
CA HIS A 237 13.17 -0.15 0.81
C HIS A 237 14.63 0.18 1.12
N THR A 238 15.07 -0.03 2.38
CA THR A 238 16.35 0.50 2.86
C THR A 238 17.02 -0.37 3.91
N LEU A 239 18.36 -0.33 3.92
CA LEU A 239 19.17 -0.82 5.03
C LEU A 239 19.13 0.18 6.19
N ASP A 240 19.15 -0.32 7.44
CA ASP A 240 19.21 0.49 8.66
C ASP A 240 18.22 1.67 8.65
N ALA A 241 16.95 1.31 8.65
CA ALA A 241 15.83 2.24 8.55
C ALA A 241 15.91 3.40 9.57
N LYS A 242 16.40 3.15 10.78
CA LYS A 242 16.55 4.19 11.81
C LYS A 242 17.61 5.22 11.43
N THR A 243 18.77 4.79 10.98
CA THR A 243 19.80 5.71 10.48
C THR A 243 19.33 6.41 9.22
N PHE A 244 18.62 5.71 8.33
CA PHE A 244 18.06 6.33 7.13
C PHE A 244 17.09 7.45 7.48
N ALA A 245 16.17 7.25 8.43
CA ALA A 245 15.19 8.24 8.89
C ALA A 245 15.85 9.53 9.43
N THR A 246 17.02 9.45 10.07
CA THR A 246 17.73 10.65 10.56
C THR A 246 18.15 11.62 9.44
N ARG A 247 18.19 11.16 8.19
CA ARG A 247 18.52 11.96 7.00
C ARG A 247 17.29 12.60 6.34
N LEU A 248 16.08 12.18 6.73
CA LEU A 248 14.82 12.64 6.14
C LEU A 248 14.34 13.94 6.78
N ARG A 249 13.60 14.72 6.00
CA ARG A 249 12.90 15.92 6.44
C ARG A 249 11.58 16.10 5.69
N GLY A 250 10.61 16.74 6.33
CA GLY A 250 9.28 16.97 5.76
C GLY A 250 8.39 15.74 5.69
N VAL A 251 8.82 14.62 6.27
CA VAL A 251 8.14 13.31 6.33
C VAL A 251 7.63 13.09 7.74
N ASP A 252 6.39 12.61 7.90
CA ASP A 252 5.78 12.31 9.21
C ASP A 252 5.94 10.84 9.59
N ALA A 253 5.94 9.94 8.58
CA ALA A 253 6.12 8.51 8.80
C ALA A 253 6.96 7.87 7.69
N LEU A 254 7.74 6.84 8.04
CA LEU A 254 8.51 5.99 7.15
C LEU A 254 8.05 4.54 7.34
N ILE A 255 7.45 3.99 6.31
CA ILE A 255 7.19 2.55 6.19
C ILE A 255 8.33 1.95 5.39
N THR A 256 9.00 0.95 5.95
CA THR A 256 10.23 0.39 5.37
C THR A 256 10.14 -1.10 5.15
N GLY A 257 11.11 -1.65 4.44
CA GLY A 257 11.34 -3.06 4.21
C GLY A 257 12.83 -3.33 4.05
N HIS A 258 13.21 -4.56 3.77
CA HIS A 258 14.54 -5.12 3.57
C HIS A 258 15.13 -5.84 4.79
N GLU A 259 14.96 -5.34 6.00
CA GLU A 259 15.58 -5.95 7.19
C GLU A 259 14.80 -7.16 7.71
N HIS A 260 13.55 -7.37 7.25
CA HIS A 260 12.67 -8.47 7.65
C HIS A 260 12.40 -8.51 9.16
N ILE A 261 12.29 -7.35 9.80
CA ILE A 261 12.10 -7.20 11.24
C ILE A 261 10.74 -6.56 11.56
N ASN A 262 10.31 -6.69 12.79
CA ASN A 262 9.22 -5.88 13.33
C ASN A 262 9.82 -4.62 13.93
N LEU A 263 9.60 -3.51 13.26
CA LEU A 263 10.11 -2.21 13.70
C LEU A 263 8.93 -1.28 14.01
N ASN A 264 8.99 -0.64 15.16
CA ASN A 264 8.05 0.39 15.59
C ASN A 264 8.83 1.39 16.46
N GLU A 265 9.41 2.39 15.84
CA GLU A 265 10.34 3.33 16.48
C GLU A 265 10.03 4.78 16.09
N LYS A 266 10.36 5.70 16.97
CA LYS A 266 10.30 7.13 16.72
C LYS A 266 11.70 7.71 16.57
N VAL A 267 11.99 8.30 15.43
CA VAL A 267 13.32 8.81 15.08
C VAL A 267 13.23 10.31 14.82
N THR A 268 14.23 11.08 15.28
CA THR A 268 14.34 12.50 14.96
C THR A 268 14.94 12.66 13.57
N GLY A 269 14.20 13.24 12.64
CA GLY A 269 14.62 13.56 11.29
C GLY A 269 15.60 14.74 11.20
N ALA A 270 16.10 15.02 10.01
CA ALA A 270 17.07 16.09 9.75
C ALA A 270 16.52 17.50 10.00
N ASP A 271 15.22 17.69 10.03
CA ASP A 271 14.54 18.93 10.36
C ASP A 271 14.17 19.07 11.84
N GLY A 272 14.58 18.10 12.67
CA GLY A 272 14.30 18.05 14.09
C GLY A 272 12.88 17.54 14.45
N LYS A 273 12.07 17.15 13.46
CA LYS A 273 10.75 16.58 13.66
C LYS A 273 10.84 15.08 13.93
N THR A 274 9.86 14.54 14.63
CA THR A 274 9.73 13.10 14.84
C THR A 274 9.17 12.44 13.60
N ILE A 275 9.79 11.34 13.17
CA ILE A 275 9.33 10.43 12.11
C ILE A 275 9.01 9.10 12.78
N HIS A 276 7.81 8.57 12.56
CA HIS A 276 7.46 7.23 12.99
C HIS A 276 7.94 6.22 11.93
N VAL A 277 8.83 5.31 12.33
CA VAL A 277 9.49 4.33 11.45
C VAL A 277 8.95 2.94 11.78
N VAL A 278 8.37 2.28 10.77
CA VAL A 278 7.67 1.00 10.95
C VAL A 278 8.05 -0.01 9.86
N GLU A 279 8.10 -1.30 10.23
CA GLU A 279 8.30 -2.44 9.33
C GLU A 279 7.54 -3.66 9.86
N ALA A 280 6.86 -4.40 8.99
CA ALA A 280 5.97 -5.51 9.33
C ALA A 280 6.56 -6.88 8.93
N GLY A 281 7.75 -7.19 9.43
CA GLY A 281 8.41 -8.50 9.23
C GLY A 281 8.63 -8.84 7.75
N SER A 282 8.33 -10.08 7.34
CA SER A 282 8.48 -10.52 5.94
C SER A 282 7.59 -11.71 5.61
N ALA A 283 7.61 -12.13 4.33
CA ALA A 283 6.89 -13.29 3.80
C ALA A 283 5.38 -13.25 4.09
N PHE A 284 4.83 -12.04 4.21
CA PHE A 284 3.42 -11.81 4.55
C PHE A 284 2.99 -12.41 5.89
N ALA A 285 3.95 -12.59 6.80
CA ALA A 285 3.66 -13.11 8.14
C ALA A 285 2.85 -12.11 8.96
N GLU A 286 3.05 -10.83 8.70
CA GLU A 286 2.44 -9.70 9.39
C GLU A 286 1.97 -8.62 8.42
N VAL A 287 1.06 -7.80 8.91
CA VAL A 287 0.50 -6.61 8.26
C VAL A 287 0.47 -5.51 9.29
N GLY A 288 1.01 -4.34 8.98
CA GLY A 288 0.96 -3.17 9.85
C GLY A 288 -0.30 -2.33 9.62
N LEU A 289 -0.77 -1.70 10.69
CA LEU A 289 -1.77 -0.62 10.65
C LEU A 289 -1.21 0.55 11.44
N LEU A 290 -0.71 1.53 10.73
CA LEU A 290 -0.16 2.77 11.29
C LEU A 290 -1.25 3.83 11.38
N SER A 291 -1.39 4.45 12.55
CA SER A 291 -2.25 5.61 12.79
C SER A 291 -1.38 6.85 12.98
N ILE A 292 -1.55 7.86 12.15
CA ILE A 292 -0.83 9.15 12.21
C ILE A 292 -1.83 10.20 12.65
N PRO A 293 -1.78 10.66 13.91
CA PRO A 293 -2.72 11.67 14.40
C PRO A 293 -2.47 13.03 13.76
N TYR A 294 -3.52 13.80 13.61
CA TYR A 294 -3.45 15.21 13.24
C TYR A 294 -4.38 16.06 14.09
N LYS A 295 -4.06 17.33 14.16
CA LYS A 295 -4.94 18.40 14.63
C LYS A 295 -5.32 19.27 13.46
N TYR A 296 -6.61 19.39 13.19
CA TYR A 296 -7.16 20.31 12.22
C TYR A 296 -7.67 21.55 12.98
N ASP A 297 -7.01 22.67 12.80
CA ASP A 297 -7.36 23.95 13.43
C ASP A 297 -8.36 24.68 12.56
N THR A 298 -9.58 24.84 13.04
CA THR A 298 -10.69 25.50 12.35
C THR A 298 -10.72 26.99 12.59
N ASN A 299 -9.83 27.52 13.47
CA ASN A 299 -9.90 28.88 13.99
C ASN A 299 -11.28 29.27 14.57
N GLY A 300 -12.16 28.29 14.81
CA GLY A 300 -13.54 28.47 15.27
C GLY A 300 -14.45 29.07 14.20
N THR A 301 -14.10 28.94 12.92
CA THR A 301 -14.87 29.45 11.77
C THR A 301 -15.34 28.35 10.85
N GLU A 302 -16.42 28.59 10.07
CA GLU A 302 -16.89 27.67 9.04
C GLU A 302 -16.11 27.77 7.72
N THR A 303 -15.19 28.71 7.64
CA THR A 303 -14.36 28.96 6.46
C THR A 303 -13.11 28.11 6.56
N THR A 304 -12.84 27.28 5.55
CA THR A 304 -11.67 26.39 5.52
C THR A 304 -10.43 27.00 4.88
N ASP A 305 -10.51 28.26 4.41
CA ASP A 305 -9.42 28.91 3.67
C ASP A 305 -8.21 29.28 4.56
N ASP A 306 -8.43 29.44 5.88
CA ASP A 306 -7.42 29.78 6.88
C ASP A 306 -7.11 28.63 7.85
N ASP A 307 -7.71 27.46 7.63
CA ASP A 307 -7.51 26.30 8.45
C ASP A 307 -6.09 25.73 8.28
N THR A 308 -5.58 25.14 9.33
CA THR A 308 -4.24 24.53 9.32
C THR A 308 -4.26 23.14 9.93
N VAL A 309 -3.34 22.28 9.45
CA VAL A 309 -3.17 20.92 9.98
C VAL A 309 -1.80 20.79 10.62
N THR A 310 -1.77 20.23 11.80
CA THR A 310 -0.54 19.91 12.53
C THR A 310 -0.49 18.43 12.83
N VAL A 311 0.64 17.77 12.52
CA VAL A 311 0.93 16.39 12.94
C VAL A 311 1.71 16.46 14.25
N PRO A 312 1.15 15.98 15.38
CA PRO A 312 1.85 15.97 16.66
C PRO A 312 3.09 15.07 16.62
N ALA A 313 4.15 15.45 17.32
CA ALA A 313 5.38 14.66 17.44
C ALA A 313 5.16 13.31 18.14
N ASP A 314 4.16 13.24 18.99
CA ASP A 314 3.75 12.05 19.73
C ASP A 314 2.34 11.63 19.33
N GLY A 315 2.03 10.33 19.51
CA GLY A 315 0.68 9.83 19.30
C GLY A 315 0.51 8.94 18.08
N SER A 316 1.43 8.93 17.12
CA SER A 316 1.43 7.88 16.09
C SER A 316 1.63 6.52 16.76
N ASP A 317 0.83 5.54 16.35
CA ASP A 317 0.84 4.18 16.89
C ASP A 317 0.74 3.17 15.75
N GLU A 318 1.36 2.03 15.93
CA GLU A 318 1.27 0.93 15.00
C GLU A 318 0.78 -0.34 15.67
N LYS A 319 -0.09 -1.04 14.97
CA LYS A 319 -0.58 -2.35 15.35
C LYS A 319 -0.20 -3.37 14.27
N LEU A 320 0.49 -4.43 14.68
CA LEU A 320 0.79 -5.56 13.83
C LEU A 320 -0.31 -6.62 13.91
N TYR A 321 -0.73 -7.10 12.76
CA TYR A 321 -1.67 -8.19 12.58
C TYR A 321 -0.97 -9.40 11.96
N THR A 322 -1.26 -10.58 12.49
CA THR A 322 -0.72 -11.86 12.05
C THR A 322 -1.82 -12.77 11.49
N ALA A 323 -1.44 -13.91 10.94
CA ALA A 323 -2.38 -14.95 10.55
C ALA A 323 -3.28 -15.42 11.71
N LYS A 324 -2.82 -15.31 12.98
CA LYS A 324 -3.65 -15.60 14.15
C LYS A 324 -4.83 -14.64 14.26
N ASN A 325 -4.61 -13.36 14.02
CA ASN A 325 -5.70 -12.37 14.07
C ASN A 325 -6.77 -12.66 13.01
N VAL A 326 -6.35 -13.07 11.80
CA VAL A 326 -7.29 -13.54 10.77
C VAL A 326 -8.07 -14.75 11.25
N ASN A 327 -7.39 -15.74 11.84
CA ASN A 327 -8.06 -16.93 12.38
C ASN A 327 -9.09 -16.58 13.48
N ASP A 328 -8.75 -15.67 14.38
CA ASP A 328 -9.65 -15.25 15.46
C ASP A 328 -10.88 -14.52 14.91
N LEU A 329 -10.71 -13.67 13.89
CA LEU A 329 -11.83 -13.00 13.19
C LEU A 329 -12.74 -13.99 12.47
N LEU A 330 -12.17 -14.99 11.78
CA LEU A 330 -12.96 -16.04 11.11
C LEU A 330 -13.74 -16.93 12.11
N ALA A 331 -13.27 -17.02 13.35
CA ALA A 331 -13.93 -17.76 14.42
C ALA A 331 -14.92 -16.91 15.26
N ASP A 332 -15.06 -15.62 14.96
CA ASP A 332 -15.97 -14.72 15.64
C ASP A 332 -17.44 -15.21 15.49
N PRO A 333 -18.18 -15.41 16.60
CA PRO A 333 -19.54 -15.96 16.51
C PRO A 333 -20.55 -15.04 15.81
N ASP A 334 -20.32 -13.74 15.83
CA ASP A 334 -21.27 -12.75 15.28
C ASP A 334 -20.91 -12.33 13.85
N LYS A 335 -19.63 -12.20 13.54
CA LYS A 335 -19.13 -11.64 12.27
C LYS A 335 -18.32 -12.63 11.43
N GLY A 336 -17.98 -13.80 11.96
CA GLY A 336 -17.11 -14.77 11.29
C GLY A 336 -17.62 -15.21 9.90
N SER A 337 -18.94 -15.29 9.71
CA SER A 337 -19.52 -15.60 8.39
C SER A 337 -19.25 -14.51 7.35
N ASP A 338 -19.26 -13.24 7.74
CA ASP A 338 -18.98 -12.11 6.85
C ASP A 338 -17.50 -12.09 6.49
N TYR A 339 -16.63 -12.33 7.46
CA TYR A 339 -15.19 -12.46 7.25
C TYR A 339 -14.84 -13.65 6.36
N GLN A 340 -15.50 -14.80 6.57
CA GLN A 340 -15.35 -15.96 5.69
C GLN A 340 -15.77 -15.63 4.24
N SER A 341 -16.83 -14.88 4.06
CA SER A 341 -17.28 -14.44 2.73
C SER A 341 -16.25 -13.52 2.04
N ARG A 342 -15.58 -12.64 2.81
CA ARG A 342 -14.49 -11.80 2.30
C ARG A 342 -13.29 -12.63 1.87
N LEU A 343 -12.85 -13.55 2.73
CA LEU A 343 -11.77 -14.49 2.44
C LEU A 343 -12.02 -15.26 1.14
N GLU A 344 -13.22 -15.86 0.99
CA GLU A 344 -13.58 -16.62 -0.19
C GLU A 344 -13.69 -15.77 -1.46
N ALA A 345 -14.12 -14.50 -1.34
CA ALA A 345 -14.15 -13.60 -2.48
C ALA A 345 -12.75 -13.39 -3.10
N VAL A 346 -11.72 -13.24 -2.25
CA VAL A 346 -10.33 -13.12 -2.72
C VAL A 346 -9.78 -14.46 -3.20
N ARG A 347 -10.09 -15.56 -2.52
CA ARG A 347 -9.71 -16.92 -2.96
C ARG A 347 -10.22 -17.24 -4.35
N ASN A 348 -11.41 -16.78 -4.69
CA ASN A 348 -11.95 -16.93 -6.04
C ASN A 348 -11.16 -16.15 -7.10
N LYS A 349 -10.48 -15.08 -6.73
CA LYS A 349 -9.52 -14.36 -7.61
C LYS A 349 -8.16 -15.06 -7.67
N ILE A 350 -7.72 -15.63 -6.56
CA ILE A 350 -6.47 -16.41 -6.49
C ILE A 350 -6.55 -17.70 -7.30
N LYS A 351 -7.71 -18.35 -7.31
CA LYS A 351 -7.88 -19.68 -7.92
C LYS A 351 -7.43 -19.79 -9.37
N PRO A 352 -7.81 -18.91 -10.32
CA PRO A 352 -7.32 -19.01 -11.69
C PRO A 352 -5.80 -18.81 -11.78
N LEU A 353 -5.22 -17.97 -10.94
CA LEU A 353 -3.76 -17.77 -10.89
C LEU A 353 -3.03 -19.00 -10.33
N ASP A 354 -3.64 -19.71 -9.37
CA ASP A 354 -3.12 -21.01 -8.90
C ASP A 354 -3.18 -22.08 -9.99
N GLU A 355 -4.30 -22.15 -10.72
CA GLU A 355 -4.48 -23.10 -11.82
C GLU A 355 -3.43 -22.85 -12.92
N ASP A 356 -3.15 -21.60 -13.27
CA ASP A 356 -2.11 -21.23 -14.21
C ASP A 356 -0.71 -21.62 -13.68
N PHE A 357 -0.43 -21.34 -12.40
CA PHE A 357 0.81 -21.73 -11.74
C PHE A 357 1.01 -23.25 -11.74
N GLU A 358 0.00 -24.03 -11.38
CA GLU A 358 0.06 -25.48 -11.38
C GLU A 358 0.27 -26.03 -12.80
N ASN A 359 -0.39 -25.49 -13.79
CA ASN A 359 -0.24 -25.86 -15.19
C ASN A 359 1.19 -25.62 -15.68
N GLU A 360 1.79 -24.47 -15.35
CA GLU A 360 3.17 -24.16 -15.71
C GLU A 360 4.17 -25.05 -14.96
N SER A 361 3.99 -25.23 -13.64
CA SER A 361 4.89 -26.03 -12.79
C SER A 361 4.92 -27.50 -13.16
N ASN A 362 3.82 -28.03 -13.71
CA ASN A 362 3.69 -29.40 -14.13
C ASN A 362 4.16 -29.67 -15.59
N LYS A 363 4.59 -28.62 -16.32
CA LYS A 363 5.16 -28.83 -17.66
C LYS A 363 6.44 -29.64 -17.59
N ALA A 364 6.52 -30.71 -18.38
CA ALA A 364 7.73 -31.51 -18.50
C ALA A 364 8.84 -30.67 -19.16
N LEU A 365 9.90 -30.39 -18.41
CA LEU A 365 11.08 -29.66 -18.89
C LEU A 365 11.99 -30.52 -19.80
N GLY A 366 11.76 -31.84 -19.86
CA GLY A 366 12.52 -32.79 -20.65
C GLY A 366 12.48 -34.20 -20.05
N THR A 367 13.10 -35.12 -20.74
CA THR A 367 13.33 -36.48 -20.22
C THR A 367 14.82 -36.68 -19.99
N SER A 368 15.21 -37.13 -18.78
CA SER A 368 16.57 -37.57 -18.54
C SER A 368 16.77 -39.00 -19.07
N THR A 369 17.76 -39.18 -19.87
CA THR A 369 18.18 -40.54 -20.31
C THR A 369 19.10 -41.25 -19.29
N THR A 370 19.41 -40.53 -18.19
CA THR A 370 20.26 -41.01 -17.11
C THR A 370 19.46 -41.11 -15.82
N ASN A 371 19.52 -42.22 -15.15
CA ASN A 371 18.94 -42.33 -13.81
C ASN A 371 19.85 -41.60 -12.83
N TYR A 372 19.34 -40.54 -12.19
CA TYR A 372 20.01 -39.92 -11.07
C TYR A 372 19.64 -40.67 -9.80
N PHE A 373 20.61 -41.32 -9.19
CA PHE A 373 20.46 -41.91 -7.87
C PHE A 373 20.99 -40.90 -6.84
N TYR A 374 20.08 -40.37 -6.00
CA TYR A 374 20.52 -39.78 -4.74
C TYR A 374 20.87 -40.93 -3.80
N GLY A 375 22.13 -41.22 -3.63
CA GLY A 375 22.61 -42.21 -2.72
C GLY A 375 24.05 -41.88 -2.33
N GLU A 376 24.44 -42.33 -1.13
CA GLU A 376 25.85 -42.34 -0.75
C GLU A 376 26.57 -43.33 -1.67
N ASP A 377 27.69 -42.92 -2.29
CA ASP A 377 28.61 -43.81 -2.92
C ASP A 377 29.29 -44.74 -1.86
N ALA A 378 29.98 -45.74 -2.30
CA ALA A 378 30.67 -46.69 -1.40
C ALA A 378 31.74 -46.03 -0.50
N ALA A 379 32.02 -44.72 -0.70
CA ALA A 379 32.93 -43.90 0.11
C ALA A 379 32.21 -42.91 1.02
N GLY A 380 30.85 -42.87 1.03
CA GLY A 380 30.06 -41.95 1.85
C GLY A 380 30.13 -40.49 1.42
N THR A 381 30.50 -40.21 0.17
CA THR A 381 30.50 -38.86 -0.41
C THR A 381 29.21 -38.64 -1.17
N HIS A 382 28.59 -37.46 -0.92
CA HIS A 382 27.43 -37.03 -1.68
C HIS A 382 27.85 -36.48 -3.05
N GLY A 383 27.29 -37.05 -4.11
CA GLY A 383 27.49 -36.61 -5.48
C GLY A 383 26.54 -35.49 -5.87
#